data_4e34b6b9056c820975c6c0ab2ae1269c
#
_entry.id   4e34b6b9056c820975c6c0ab2ae1269c
#
_cell.length_a   1.000
_cell.length_b   1.000
_cell.length_c   1.000
_cell.angle_alpha   90.00
_cell.angle_beta   90.00
_cell.angle_gamma   90.00
#
_symmetry.space_group_name_H-M   'P 1'
#
loop_
_entity.id
_entity.type
_entity.pdbx_description
1 polymer ?
#
loop_
_entity_poly.entity_id
_entity_poly.type
_entity_poly.pdbx_seq_one_letter_code
_entity_poly.pdbx_strand_id
1 'polypeptide(L)'
;MARVNNNIITQGLSGTLGGTLVFRQSGNRTIVSTAPRETDREPSAKQLAHQQRFQEAALYAKAQLATPEGKAEYEAARDENNNSAYAIAVADFMQAPDIRELDLSNYTGKVGDTIRARVTDNFKVVGVTVRIENSDGSLVEEGPAMQQPNAVDWVFTAKKANTSLDGDKITFRAIDKPGNPTTVSKTL
;
A
#
# COMPACT_ATOMS: atom_id res chain seq x y z
N MET A 1 -17.04 -20.23 -1.52
CA MET A 1 -15.88 -20.64 -2.33
C MET A 1 -15.19 -21.78 -1.63
N ALA A 2 -14.98 -22.92 -2.30
CA ALA A 2 -14.29 -24.08 -1.75
C ALA A 2 -12.97 -24.29 -2.50
N ARG A 3 -11.93 -24.74 -1.78
CA ARG A 3 -10.65 -25.17 -2.36
C ARG A 3 -10.63 -26.70 -2.40
N VAL A 4 -10.25 -27.25 -3.52
CA VAL A 4 -10.14 -28.70 -3.70
C VAL A 4 -8.65 -29.03 -3.85
N ASN A 5 -8.12 -29.78 -2.87
CA ASN A 5 -6.74 -30.24 -2.87
C ASN A 5 -6.71 -31.76 -3.10
N ASN A 6 -5.78 -32.23 -3.93
CA ASN A 6 -5.49 -33.66 -4.17
C ASN A 6 -6.69 -34.53 -4.57
N ASN A 7 -7.69 -33.97 -5.25
CA ASN A 7 -8.79 -34.74 -5.77
C ASN A 7 -8.61 -34.98 -7.28
N ILE A 8 -8.37 -36.22 -7.66
CA ILE A 8 -8.06 -36.61 -9.04
C ILE A 8 -9.19 -36.29 -10.03
N ILE A 9 -10.46 -36.25 -9.55
CA ILE A 9 -11.63 -35.98 -10.39
C ILE A 9 -11.74 -34.48 -10.72
N THR A 10 -11.31 -33.61 -9.81
CA THR A 10 -11.46 -32.16 -9.95
C THR A 10 -10.15 -31.43 -10.28
N GLN A 11 -9.04 -32.16 -10.23
CA GLN A 11 -7.73 -31.59 -10.57
C GLN A 11 -7.69 -31.20 -12.05
N GLY A 12 -7.31 -29.93 -12.32
CA GLY A 12 -7.21 -29.44 -13.69
C GLY A 12 -8.52 -28.99 -14.33
N LEU A 13 -9.68 -29.19 -13.66
CA LEU A 13 -10.95 -28.71 -14.18
C LEU A 13 -10.98 -27.17 -14.23
N SER A 14 -11.47 -26.63 -15.35
CA SER A 14 -11.74 -25.21 -15.53
C SER A 14 -13.04 -25.00 -16.32
N GLY A 15 -13.73 -23.90 -16.10
CA GLY A 15 -14.99 -23.58 -16.77
C GLY A 15 -16.22 -23.78 -15.88
N THR A 16 -17.41 -23.74 -16.48
CA THR A 16 -18.70 -23.81 -15.76
C THR A 16 -19.36 -25.18 -15.98
N LEU A 17 -19.81 -25.79 -14.88
CA LEU A 17 -20.55 -27.06 -14.89
C LEU A 17 -22.02 -26.80 -14.54
N GLY A 18 -22.92 -27.18 -15.45
CA GLY A 18 -24.37 -27.07 -15.25
C GLY A 18 -24.88 -25.66 -14.99
N GLY A 19 -24.16 -24.61 -15.41
CA GLY A 19 -24.53 -23.21 -15.15
C GLY A 19 -24.46 -22.78 -13.68
N THR A 20 -24.14 -23.70 -12.75
CA THR A 20 -24.20 -23.45 -11.31
C THR A 20 -22.85 -23.45 -10.62
N LEU A 21 -21.89 -24.23 -11.11
CA LEU A 21 -20.54 -24.34 -10.55
C LEU A 21 -19.51 -23.81 -11.52
N VAL A 22 -18.58 -23.00 -11.00
CA VAL A 22 -17.44 -22.47 -11.74
C VAL A 22 -16.16 -23.01 -11.16
N PHE A 23 -15.36 -23.67 -11.98
CA PHE A 23 -14.03 -24.18 -11.66
C PHE A 23 -12.99 -23.20 -12.21
N ARG A 24 -12.02 -22.82 -11.37
CA ARG A 24 -10.88 -21.97 -11.77
C ARG A 24 -9.59 -22.59 -11.28
N GLN A 25 -8.56 -22.50 -12.11
CA GLN A 25 -7.21 -22.86 -11.71
C GLN A 25 -6.52 -21.64 -11.10
N SER A 26 -5.85 -21.84 -9.97
CA SER A 26 -4.99 -20.82 -9.34
C SER A 26 -3.70 -21.52 -8.91
N GLY A 27 -2.65 -21.37 -9.73
CA GLY A 27 -1.44 -22.18 -9.58
C GLY A 27 -1.77 -23.67 -9.65
N ASN A 28 -1.35 -24.43 -8.66
CA ASN A 28 -1.61 -25.87 -8.57
C ASN A 28 -2.91 -26.23 -7.81
N ARG A 29 -3.87 -25.31 -7.73
CA ARG A 29 -5.11 -25.47 -6.96
C ARG A 29 -6.33 -25.26 -7.85
N THR A 30 -7.32 -26.13 -7.70
CA THR A 30 -8.66 -25.95 -8.29
C THR A 30 -9.57 -25.27 -7.29
N ILE A 31 -10.12 -24.11 -7.66
CA ILE A 31 -11.08 -23.34 -6.87
C ILE A 31 -12.47 -23.59 -7.44
N VAL A 32 -13.42 -23.95 -6.59
CA VAL A 32 -14.82 -24.15 -6.96
C VAL A 32 -15.67 -23.06 -6.31
N SER A 33 -16.50 -22.42 -7.09
CA SER A 33 -17.46 -21.41 -6.62
C SER A 33 -18.80 -21.59 -7.33
N THR A 34 -19.86 -21.05 -6.75
CA THR A 34 -21.13 -20.92 -7.45
C THR A 34 -20.99 -19.89 -8.60
N ALA A 35 -21.71 -20.11 -9.68
CA ALA A 35 -21.79 -19.12 -10.77
C ALA A 35 -22.33 -17.78 -10.25
N PRO A 36 -21.80 -16.65 -10.75
CA PRO A 36 -22.36 -15.34 -10.42
C PRO A 36 -23.85 -15.30 -10.78
N ARG A 37 -24.66 -14.72 -9.92
CA ARG A 37 -26.05 -14.43 -10.24
C ARG A 37 -26.11 -13.11 -11.00
N GLU A 38 -26.88 -13.07 -12.05
CA GLU A 38 -27.23 -11.80 -12.71
C GLU A 38 -28.03 -10.96 -11.70
N THR A 39 -27.66 -9.72 -11.55
CA THR A 39 -28.38 -8.76 -10.72
C THR A 39 -28.64 -7.50 -11.53
N ASP A 40 -29.88 -7.06 -11.56
CA ASP A 40 -30.29 -5.80 -12.18
C ASP A 40 -29.98 -4.57 -11.33
N ARG A 41 -29.21 -4.74 -10.25
CA ARG A 41 -28.84 -3.64 -9.37
C ARG A 41 -27.73 -2.82 -10.00
N GLU A 42 -27.97 -1.53 -10.12
CA GLU A 42 -26.91 -0.58 -10.46
C GLU A 42 -25.79 -0.60 -9.43
N PRO A 43 -24.53 -0.53 -9.86
CA PRO A 43 -23.40 -0.46 -8.96
C PRO A 43 -23.50 0.78 -8.05
N SER A 44 -23.21 0.63 -6.77
CA SER A 44 -23.11 1.78 -5.86
C SER A 44 -21.96 2.73 -6.26
N ALA A 45 -22.03 3.99 -5.82
CA ALA A 45 -20.95 4.96 -6.09
C ALA A 45 -19.56 4.46 -5.63
N LYS A 46 -19.50 3.74 -4.50
CA LYS A 46 -18.25 3.12 -4.02
C LYS A 46 -17.75 2.01 -4.94
N GLN A 47 -18.65 1.21 -5.51
CA GLN A 47 -18.30 0.17 -6.47
C GLN A 47 -17.78 0.77 -7.76
N LEU A 48 -18.43 1.82 -8.27
CA LEU A 48 -17.97 2.53 -9.46
C LEU A 48 -16.59 3.16 -9.25
N ALA A 49 -16.38 3.84 -8.13
CA ALA A 49 -15.07 4.41 -7.77
C ALA A 49 -13.97 3.33 -7.68
N HIS A 50 -14.30 2.17 -7.08
CA HIS A 50 -13.36 1.05 -7.01
C HIS A 50 -13.04 0.47 -8.39
N GLN A 51 -14.04 0.33 -9.27
CA GLN A 51 -13.84 -0.13 -10.64
C GLN A 51 -12.97 0.84 -11.45
N GLN A 52 -13.20 2.14 -11.31
CA GLN A 52 -12.39 3.18 -11.96
C GLN A 52 -10.93 3.11 -11.47
N ARG A 53 -10.73 3.05 -10.13
CA ARG A 53 -9.39 2.91 -9.56
C ARG A 53 -8.68 1.63 -10.03
N PHE A 54 -9.41 0.53 -10.20
CA PHE A 54 -8.85 -0.71 -10.74
C PHE A 54 -8.45 -0.56 -12.23
N GLN A 55 -9.22 0.18 -13.03
CA GLN A 55 -8.85 0.48 -14.41
C GLN A 55 -7.58 1.32 -14.49
N GLU A 56 -7.44 2.33 -13.63
CA GLU A 56 -6.22 3.13 -13.49
C GLU A 56 -5.03 2.27 -13.08
N ALA A 57 -5.22 1.37 -12.11
CA ALA A 57 -4.21 0.41 -11.67
C ALA A 57 -3.75 -0.50 -12.81
N ALA A 58 -4.67 -0.95 -13.66
CA ALA A 58 -4.37 -1.78 -14.82
C ALA A 58 -3.54 -1.01 -15.87
N LEU A 59 -3.83 0.27 -16.08
CA LEU A 59 -3.05 1.15 -16.98
C LEU A 59 -1.64 1.40 -16.40
N TYR A 60 -1.56 1.72 -15.10
CA TYR A 60 -0.30 1.89 -14.39
C TYR A 60 0.59 0.64 -14.52
N ALA A 61 0.04 -0.55 -14.21
CA ALA A 61 0.78 -1.80 -14.28
C ALA A 61 1.31 -2.07 -15.70
N LYS A 62 0.50 -1.83 -16.74
CA LYS A 62 0.96 -1.95 -18.13
C LYS A 62 2.09 -0.98 -18.47
N ALA A 63 1.98 0.28 -18.01
CA ALA A 63 3.02 1.29 -18.24
C ALA A 63 4.34 0.92 -17.54
N GLN A 64 4.27 0.48 -16.27
CA GLN A 64 5.47 0.05 -15.53
C GLN A 64 6.15 -1.16 -16.18
N LEU A 65 5.38 -2.15 -16.60
CA LEU A 65 5.93 -3.37 -17.24
C LEU A 65 6.41 -3.14 -18.69
N ALA A 66 6.06 -2.02 -19.30
CA ALA A 66 6.60 -1.63 -20.60
C ALA A 66 8.04 -1.08 -20.51
N THR A 67 8.47 -0.65 -19.31
CA THR A 67 9.85 -0.20 -19.07
C THR A 67 10.71 -1.35 -18.55
N PRO A 68 11.99 -1.47 -18.98
CA PRO A 68 12.88 -2.53 -18.47
C PRO A 68 13.08 -2.46 -16.95
N GLU A 69 13.22 -1.26 -16.40
CA GLU A 69 13.44 -0.99 -14.97
C GLU A 69 12.20 -1.38 -14.15
N GLY A 70 11.02 -0.89 -14.53
CA GLY A 70 9.76 -1.19 -13.84
C GLY A 70 9.44 -2.68 -13.90
N LYS A 71 9.68 -3.33 -15.07
CA LYS A 71 9.51 -4.77 -15.21
C LYS A 71 10.44 -5.54 -14.28
N ALA A 72 11.73 -5.18 -14.23
CA ALA A 72 12.71 -5.87 -13.39
C ALA A 72 12.36 -5.75 -11.89
N GLU A 73 11.91 -4.58 -11.41
CA GLU A 73 11.52 -4.39 -10.02
C GLU A 73 10.31 -5.26 -9.62
N TYR A 74 9.24 -5.29 -10.43
CA TYR A 74 8.05 -6.10 -10.12
C TYR A 74 8.28 -7.60 -10.35
N GLU A 75 9.14 -7.99 -11.30
CA GLU A 75 9.55 -9.40 -11.46
C GLU A 75 10.37 -9.89 -10.26
N ALA A 76 11.25 -9.06 -9.70
CA ALA A 76 12.04 -9.41 -8.52
C ALA A 76 11.19 -9.58 -7.24
N ALA A 77 10.00 -8.97 -7.18
CA ALA A 77 9.09 -9.08 -6.05
C ALA A 77 8.12 -10.29 -6.14
N ARG A 78 8.27 -11.14 -7.17
CA ARG A 78 7.43 -12.35 -7.30
C ARG A 78 7.77 -13.37 -6.23
N ASP A 79 6.75 -13.99 -5.69
CA ASP A 79 6.84 -15.09 -4.73
C ASP A 79 5.86 -16.23 -5.08
N GLU A 80 5.78 -17.26 -4.25
CA GLU A 80 4.87 -18.40 -4.45
C GLU A 80 3.38 -18.00 -4.43
N ASN A 81 3.02 -16.92 -3.76
CA ASN A 81 1.66 -16.42 -3.65
C ASN A 81 1.33 -15.39 -4.74
N ASN A 82 2.33 -14.61 -5.16
CA ASN A 82 2.24 -13.52 -6.14
C ASN A 82 3.19 -13.81 -7.31
N ASN A 83 2.80 -14.71 -8.20
CA ASN A 83 3.63 -15.16 -9.32
C ASN A 83 3.49 -14.31 -10.60
N SER A 84 2.81 -13.16 -10.53
CA SER A 84 2.60 -12.25 -11.67
C SER A 84 3.04 -10.83 -11.32
N ALA A 85 4.08 -10.34 -11.98
CA ALA A 85 4.53 -8.95 -11.87
C ALA A 85 3.40 -7.94 -12.14
N TYR A 86 2.50 -8.26 -13.08
CA TYR A 86 1.32 -7.44 -13.36
C TYR A 86 0.38 -7.36 -12.14
N ALA A 87 0.11 -8.49 -11.49
CA ALA A 87 -0.77 -8.52 -10.31
C ALA A 87 -0.15 -7.75 -9.13
N ILE A 88 1.17 -7.83 -8.96
CA ILE A 88 1.91 -7.07 -7.93
C ILE A 88 1.80 -5.57 -8.21
N ALA A 89 2.02 -5.13 -9.46
CA ALA A 89 1.92 -3.73 -9.84
C ALA A 89 0.50 -3.16 -9.71
N VAL A 90 -0.54 -3.97 -10.00
CA VAL A 90 -1.94 -3.59 -9.76
C VAL A 90 -2.22 -3.46 -8.26
N ALA A 91 -1.74 -4.40 -7.45
CA ALA A 91 -1.91 -4.36 -6.00
C ALA A 91 -1.20 -3.17 -5.36
N ASP A 92 0.01 -2.85 -5.81
CA ASP A 92 0.79 -1.68 -5.42
C ASP A 92 0.01 -0.38 -5.64
N PHE A 93 -0.56 -0.19 -6.84
CA PHE A 93 -1.39 0.99 -7.14
C PHE A 93 -2.66 1.07 -6.29
N MET A 94 -3.26 -0.06 -5.97
CA MET A 94 -4.53 -0.13 -5.23
C MET A 94 -4.38 0.14 -3.73
N GLN A 95 -3.20 -0.07 -3.16
CA GLN A 95 -2.90 0.08 -1.75
C GLN A 95 -1.96 1.27 -1.54
N ALA A 96 -2.24 2.09 -0.54
CA ALA A 96 -1.34 3.15 -0.06
C ALA A 96 -0.51 2.64 1.11
N PRO A 97 0.63 3.27 1.42
CA PRO A 97 1.45 2.93 2.57
C PRO A 97 0.67 3.02 3.89
N ASP A 98 1.06 2.25 4.87
CA ASP A 98 0.50 2.26 6.22
C ASP A 98 1.54 2.84 7.19
N ILE A 99 1.16 3.90 7.92
CA ILE A 99 2.00 4.55 8.93
C ILE A 99 1.56 4.09 10.30
N ARG A 100 2.46 3.43 11.02
CA ARG A 100 2.24 2.89 12.38
C ARG A 100 3.28 3.43 13.34
N GLU A 101 3.00 3.33 14.62
CA GLU A 101 3.97 3.55 15.70
C GLU A 101 4.74 4.87 15.58
N LEU A 102 4.03 6.00 15.74
CA LEU A 102 4.68 7.29 15.86
C LEU A 102 5.32 7.44 17.23
N ASP A 103 6.65 7.49 17.25
CA ASP A 103 7.45 7.68 18.45
C ASP A 103 8.05 9.09 18.48
N LEU A 104 7.53 9.91 19.38
CA LEU A 104 7.94 11.30 19.60
C LEU A 104 8.74 11.48 20.90
N SER A 105 9.08 10.38 21.60
CA SER A 105 9.69 10.42 22.94
C SER A 105 11.03 11.15 22.96
N ASN A 106 11.75 11.16 21.84
CA ASN A 106 13.03 11.81 21.69
C ASN A 106 12.94 13.23 21.10
N TYR A 107 11.73 13.78 20.98
CA TYR A 107 11.53 15.15 20.48
C TYR A 107 11.21 16.09 21.64
N THR A 108 12.16 16.95 21.97
CA THR A 108 12.10 17.97 23.04
C THR A 108 12.18 19.40 22.49
N GLY A 109 12.17 19.55 21.15
CA GLY A 109 12.27 20.83 20.47
C GLY A 109 13.69 21.32 20.23
N LYS A 110 14.71 20.47 20.46
CA LYS A 110 16.12 20.83 20.22
C LYS A 110 16.57 20.37 18.84
N VAL A 111 17.54 21.09 18.30
CA VAL A 111 18.26 20.65 17.11
C VAL A 111 18.97 19.32 17.38
N GLY A 112 18.80 18.36 16.49
CA GLY A 112 19.32 17.00 16.63
C GLY A 112 18.36 16.01 17.23
N ASP A 113 17.23 16.44 17.78
CA ASP A 113 16.17 15.55 18.26
C ASP A 113 15.61 14.70 17.14
N THR A 114 15.11 13.53 17.48
CA THR A 114 14.63 12.57 16.49
C THR A 114 13.16 12.21 16.70
N ILE A 115 12.47 12.03 15.58
CA ILE A 115 11.10 11.56 15.54
C ILE A 115 11.09 10.31 14.64
N ARG A 116 10.49 9.22 15.11
CA ARG A 116 10.44 7.95 14.39
C ARG A 116 9.01 7.56 14.03
N ALA A 117 8.85 7.03 12.83
CA ALA A 117 7.62 6.35 12.41
C ALA A 117 7.95 4.99 11.79
N ARG A 118 7.10 4.00 12.02
CA ARG A 118 7.11 2.75 11.27
C ARG A 118 6.18 2.85 10.11
N VAL A 119 6.73 2.68 8.89
CA VAL A 119 5.98 2.78 7.65
C VAL A 119 6.18 1.51 6.84
N THR A 120 5.09 0.89 6.45
CA THR A 120 5.10 -0.34 5.65
C THR A 120 4.23 -0.18 4.42
N ASP A 121 4.54 -0.93 3.38
CA ASP A 121 3.79 -0.99 2.14
C ASP A 121 3.78 -2.42 1.60
N ASN A 122 2.85 -2.71 0.69
CA ASN A 122 2.79 -4.01 0.02
C ASN A 122 3.89 -4.19 -1.04
N PHE A 123 4.52 -3.09 -1.50
CA PHE A 123 5.65 -3.13 -2.42
C PHE A 123 6.80 -2.23 -1.94
N LYS A 124 6.69 -0.90 -2.10
CA LYS A 124 7.82 0.00 -1.79
C LYS A 124 7.38 1.39 -1.35
N VAL A 125 7.77 1.80 -0.16
CA VAL A 125 7.71 3.20 0.28
C VAL A 125 8.88 3.97 -0.36
N VAL A 126 8.59 5.02 -1.13
CA VAL A 126 9.63 5.81 -1.83
C VAL A 126 10.05 7.04 -1.05
N GLY A 127 9.23 7.50 -0.10
CA GLY A 127 9.58 8.65 0.72
C GLY A 127 8.64 8.86 1.89
N VAL A 128 9.21 9.43 2.96
CA VAL A 128 8.45 9.88 4.14
C VAL A 128 8.89 11.30 4.45
N THR A 129 7.93 12.20 4.59
CA THR A 129 8.16 13.61 4.96
C THR A 129 7.52 13.88 6.31
N VAL A 130 8.21 14.64 7.14
CA VAL A 130 7.70 15.10 8.43
C VAL A 130 7.53 16.61 8.37
N ARG A 131 6.37 17.09 8.84
CA ARG A 131 6.03 18.49 8.98
C ARG A 131 5.66 18.77 10.42
N ILE A 132 6.29 19.78 11.00
CA ILE A 132 6.08 20.23 12.38
C ILE A 132 5.49 21.64 12.31
N GLU A 133 4.34 21.82 12.94
CA GLU A 133 3.59 23.08 13.00
C GLU A 133 3.32 23.45 14.45
N ASN A 134 3.45 24.72 14.77
CA ASN A 134 3.02 25.28 16.06
C ASN A 134 1.50 25.14 16.24
N SER A 135 1.02 25.32 17.46
CA SER A 135 -0.42 25.31 17.79
C SER A 135 -1.26 26.30 16.99
N ASP A 136 -0.66 27.40 16.51
CA ASP A 136 -1.30 28.40 15.64
C ASP A 136 -1.27 28.02 14.15
N GLY A 137 -0.69 26.87 13.78
CA GLY A 137 -0.55 26.38 12.40
C GLY A 137 0.67 26.94 11.66
N SER A 138 1.49 27.77 12.28
CA SER A 138 2.74 28.26 11.67
C SER A 138 3.75 27.13 11.55
N LEU A 139 4.48 27.13 10.40
CA LEU A 139 5.46 26.08 10.10
C LEU A 139 6.74 26.27 10.93
N VAL A 140 7.09 25.29 11.73
CA VAL A 140 8.40 25.20 12.40
C VAL A 140 9.43 24.63 11.44
N GLU A 141 9.20 23.40 10.97
CA GLU A 141 10.10 22.69 10.08
C GLU A 141 9.35 21.68 9.22
N GLU A 142 9.87 21.44 8.01
CA GLU A 142 9.43 20.34 7.14
C GLU A 142 10.65 19.73 6.45
N GLY A 143 10.72 18.41 6.39
CA GLY A 143 11.82 17.74 5.74
C GLY A 143 11.62 16.23 5.60
N PRO A 144 12.50 15.56 4.83
CA PRO A 144 12.45 14.12 4.64
C PRO A 144 12.93 13.38 5.89
N ALA A 145 12.26 12.28 6.18
CA ALA A 145 12.77 11.26 7.09
C ALA A 145 13.68 10.28 6.34
N MET A 146 14.62 9.68 7.04
CA MET A 146 15.58 8.72 6.51
C MET A 146 15.16 7.30 6.88
N GLN A 147 15.10 6.42 5.88
CA GLN A 147 14.83 5.01 6.11
C GLN A 147 15.98 4.36 6.87
N GLN A 148 15.65 3.58 7.89
CA GLN A 148 16.63 2.87 8.70
C GLN A 148 16.98 1.50 8.06
N PRO A 149 18.10 0.87 8.46
CA PRO A 149 18.54 -0.41 7.90
C PRO A 149 17.53 -1.56 8.04
N ASN A 150 16.58 -1.49 8.96
CA ASN A 150 15.50 -2.46 9.10
C ASN A 150 14.39 -2.31 8.05
N ALA A 151 14.52 -1.35 7.14
CA ALA A 151 13.64 -1.06 6.02
C ALA A 151 12.20 -0.65 6.36
N VAL A 152 11.82 -0.61 7.63
CA VAL A 152 10.45 -0.26 8.07
C VAL A 152 10.39 1.01 8.92
N ASP A 153 11.46 1.33 9.65
CA ASP A 153 11.51 2.53 10.47
C ASP A 153 12.07 3.70 9.67
N TRP A 154 11.45 4.86 9.83
CA TRP A 154 11.85 6.13 9.23
C TRP A 154 12.10 7.14 10.35
N VAL A 155 13.26 7.78 10.32
CA VAL A 155 13.69 8.72 11.34
C VAL A 155 13.88 10.10 10.72
N PHE A 156 13.19 11.08 11.28
CA PHE A 156 13.40 12.48 11.01
C PHE A 156 14.30 13.06 12.10
N THR A 157 15.27 13.87 11.72
CA THR A 157 16.14 14.60 12.66
C THR A 157 15.86 16.09 12.52
N ALA A 158 15.46 16.72 13.62
CA ALA A 158 15.16 18.15 13.67
C ALA A 158 16.41 18.99 13.42
N LYS A 159 16.30 19.96 12.52
CA LYS A 159 17.37 20.91 12.16
C LYS A 159 17.10 22.30 12.69
N LYS A 160 15.87 22.56 13.15
CA LYS A 160 15.46 23.83 13.75
C LYS A 160 15.07 23.63 15.21
N ALA A 161 15.39 24.61 16.04
CA ALA A 161 14.90 24.64 17.40
C ALA A 161 13.40 25.02 17.42
N ASN A 162 12.65 24.35 18.26
CA ASN A 162 11.26 24.63 18.54
C ASN A 162 11.13 24.97 20.03
N THR A 163 10.82 26.21 20.34
CA THR A 163 10.82 26.72 21.72
C THR A 163 9.52 26.51 22.47
N SER A 164 8.45 26.19 21.77
CA SER A 164 7.12 25.89 22.35
C SER A 164 6.61 24.60 21.73
N LEU A 165 6.33 23.60 22.57
CA LEU A 165 5.85 22.30 22.09
C LEU A 165 4.37 22.09 22.33
N ASP A 166 3.77 22.91 23.20
CA ASP A 166 2.40 22.73 23.66
C ASP A 166 1.39 23.01 22.52
N GLY A 167 0.66 21.96 22.16
CA GLY A 167 -0.29 21.99 21.07
C GLY A 167 0.29 21.90 19.67
N ASP A 168 1.60 21.62 19.54
CA ASP A 168 2.26 21.44 18.25
C ASP A 168 1.76 20.19 17.53
N LYS A 169 1.60 20.31 16.23
CA LYS A 169 1.16 19.22 15.35
C LYS A 169 2.30 18.68 14.53
N ILE A 170 2.57 17.40 14.70
CA ILE A 170 3.55 16.67 13.91
C ILE A 170 2.81 15.79 12.91
N THR A 171 3.07 16.01 11.63
CA THR A 171 2.42 15.31 10.52
C THR A 171 3.46 14.50 9.74
N PHE A 172 3.20 13.20 9.61
CA PHE A 172 3.95 12.30 8.74
C PHE A 172 3.17 12.08 7.45
N ARG A 173 3.86 12.18 6.33
CA ARG A 173 3.33 11.86 5.00
C ARG A 173 4.23 10.86 4.32
N ALA A 174 3.74 9.65 4.12
CA ALA A 174 4.41 8.60 3.34
C ALA A 174 3.85 8.55 1.91
N ILE A 175 4.71 8.19 0.96
CA ILE A 175 4.36 8.04 -0.46
C ILE A 175 4.98 6.73 -0.95
N ASP A 176 4.19 5.92 -1.68
CA ASP A 176 4.62 4.71 -2.37
C ASP A 176 5.11 4.99 -3.80
N LYS A 177 5.47 3.93 -4.53
CA LYS A 177 5.95 4.03 -5.91
C LYS A 177 4.89 4.53 -6.90
N PRO A 178 3.60 4.13 -6.82
CA PRO A 178 2.53 4.71 -7.63
C PRO A 178 2.23 6.18 -7.31
N GLY A 179 2.66 6.70 -6.15
CA GLY A 179 2.39 8.05 -5.69
C GLY A 179 1.20 8.16 -4.74
N ASN A 180 0.69 7.05 -4.19
CA ASN A 180 -0.38 7.10 -3.20
C ASN A 180 0.15 7.69 -1.89
N PRO A 181 -0.48 8.75 -1.34
CA PRO A 181 -0.09 9.32 -0.07
C PRO A 181 -0.86 8.70 1.09
N THR A 182 -0.19 8.52 2.20
CA THR A 182 -0.82 8.34 3.52
C THR A 182 -0.31 9.40 4.47
N THR A 183 -1.21 9.98 5.25
CA THR A 183 -0.87 11.05 6.20
C THR A 183 -1.44 10.72 7.57
N VAL A 184 -0.58 10.81 8.59
CA VAL A 184 -0.95 10.64 10.00
C VAL A 184 -0.37 11.81 10.79
N SER A 185 -1.16 12.37 11.69
CA SER A 185 -0.74 13.48 12.56
C SER A 185 -0.90 13.13 14.02
N LYS A 186 -0.04 13.70 14.85
CA LYS A 186 -0.11 13.62 16.31
C LYS A 186 0.16 15.00 16.90
N THR A 187 -0.62 15.40 17.88
CA THR A 187 -0.42 16.64 18.65
C THR A 187 0.37 16.31 19.91
N LEU A 188 1.31 17.18 20.28
CA LEU A 188 2.13 17.11 21.49
C LEU A 188 1.39 17.63 22.72
#